data_d19d4378d270c242c5832f4b2cfda11b
#
_entry.id   d19d4378d270c242c5832f4b2cfda11b
#
_cell.length_a   1.000
_cell.length_b   1.000
_cell.length_c   1.000
_cell.angle_alpha   90.00
_cell.angle_beta   90.00
_cell.angle_gamma   90.00
#
_symmetry.space_group_name_H-M   'P 1'
#
loop_
_entity.id
_entity.type
_entity.pdbx_description
1 polymer ?
#
loop_
_entity_poly.entity_id
_entity_poly.type
_entity_poly.pdbx_seq_one_letter_code
_entity_poly.pdbx_strand_id
1 'polypeptide(L)'
;RRQRQMCIRDRDTPLRFYETGNHIFGIGLFSEGRIYSFDKRTNKVMTCMDYPAHESMEPLDQRHKGALFSGTIMAGNQNTLVLACFGLIDFYEILSDGGLRLKQERHYSFPKFQTAETGRTVTFDRDDIYAISDIDSDERFIYLLYSGKNVREKGNDAYNCSHLLVYDWEGNPIVHCLLSKSLYGFGIGRGILYGLSREVNPIVYVYSLKDILQIE
;
A
#
# COMPACT_ATOMS: atom_id res chain seq x y z
N ARG A 1 -12.44 -13.18 33.36
CA ARG A 1 -11.54 -12.80 32.24
C ARG A 1 -11.74 -11.31 31.99
N ARG A 2 -10.80 -10.45 32.44
CA ARG A 2 -10.82 -9.02 32.10
C ARG A 2 -10.43 -8.89 30.63
N GLN A 3 -11.38 -8.52 29.79
CA GLN A 3 -11.12 -8.02 28.44
C GLN A 3 -10.30 -6.75 28.59
N ARG A 4 -9.01 -6.79 28.29
CA ARG A 4 -8.20 -5.57 28.20
C ARG A 4 -8.68 -4.84 26.95
N GLN A 5 -9.47 -3.82 27.14
CA GLN A 5 -9.74 -2.86 26.06
C GLN A 5 -8.39 -2.24 25.67
N MET A 6 -7.99 -2.48 24.44
CA MET A 6 -6.92 -1.74 23.81
C MET A 6 -7.43 -0.32 23.70
N CYS A 7 -6.88 0.61 24.51
CA CYS A 7 -7.24 2.02 24.45
C CYS A 7 -6.68 2.61 23.14
N ILE A 8 -7.33 2.30 22.03
CA ILE A 8 -7.32 3.17 20.86
C ILE A 8 -8.10 4.39 21.32
N ARG A 9 -7.48 5.58 21.30
CA ARG A 9 -8.19 6.84 21.59
C ARG A 9 -9.48 6.84 20.81
N ASP A 10 -10.60 7.23 21.39
CA ASP A 10 -11.98 7.15 20.86
C ASP A 10 -12.21 7.74 19.45
N ARG A 11 -11.16 8.16 18.76
CA ARG A 11 -11.19 8.86 17.47
C ARG A 11 -10.32 8.21 16.39
N ASP A 12 -9.46 7.26 16.75
CA ASP A 12 -8.53 6.61 15.81
C ASP A 12 -9.19 5.36 15.23
N THR A 13 -9.23 5.28 13.90
CA THR A 13 -9.86 4.17 13.18
C THR A 13 -8.83 3.48 12.33
N PRO A 14 -8.32 2.30 12.76
CA PRO A 14 -7.46 1.49 11.91
C PRO A 14 -8.26 0.90 10.75
N LEU A 15 -7.66 0.89 9.57
CA LEU A 15 -8.28 0.40 8.33
C LEU A 15 -7.64 -0.88 7.83
N ARG A 16 -6.32 -1.00 7.97
CA ARG A 16 -5.56 -2.18 7.52
C ARG A 16 -4.43 -2.48 8.48
N PHE A 17 -4.07 -3.76 8.54
CA PHE A 17 -2.96 -4.26 9.35
C PHE A 17 -2.04 -5.14 8.52
N TYR A 18 -0.77 -5.10 8.88
CA TYR A 18 0.25 -6.01 8.42
C TYR A 18 1.02 -6.57 9.61
N GLU A 19 1.11 -7.89 9.71
CA GLU A 19 1.81 -8.57 10.80
C GLU A 19 3.15 -9.11 10.30
N THR A 20 4.22 -8.80 11.01
CA THR A 20 5.54 -9.37 10.76
C THR A 20 6.31 -9.55 12.07
N GLY A 21 6.95 -10.70 12.26
CA GLY A 21 7.72 -10.99 13.45
C GLY A 21 6.94 -10.72 14.74
N ASN A 22 7.44 -9.80 15.57
CA ASN A 22 6.83 -9.42 16.84
C ASN A 22 5.94 -8.17 16.74
N HIS A 23 5.78 -7.59 15.57
CA HIS A 23 5.07 -6.34 15.40
C HIS A 23 3.84 -6.48 14.50
N ILE A 24 2.83 -5.66 14.79
CA ILE A 24 1.69 -5.44 13.90
C ILE A 24 1.71 -3.97 13.53
N PHE A 25 1.81 -3.68 12.24
CA PHE A 25 1.72 -2.33 11.71
C PHE A 25 0.30 -2.06 11.25
N GLY A 26 -0.22 -0.90 11.63
CA GLY A 26 -1.56 -0.46 11.26
C GLY A 26 -1.51 0.88 10.54
N ILE A 27 -2.33 1.02 9.51
CA ILE A 27 -2.64 2.29 8.86
C ILE A 27 -4.11 2.60 9.04
N GLY A 28 -4.46 3.89 9.04
CA GLY A 28 -5.85 4.29 9.25
C GLY A 28 -6.03 5.79 9.37
N LEU A 29 -7.17 6.15 9.96
CA LEU A 29 -7.49 7.52 10.31
C LEU A 29 -7.02 7.79 11.73
N PHE A 30 -5.80 8.26 11.88
CA PHE A 30 -5.17 8.48 13.18
C PHE A 30 -5.08 9.97 13.51
N SER A 31 -5.09 10.28 14.80
CA SER A 31 -4.91 11.64 15.32
C SER A 31 -3.44 12.10 15.24
N GLU A 32 -2.51 11.15 15.20
CA GLU A 32 -1.07 11.41 15.16
C GLU A 32 -0.38 10.41 14.22
N GLY A 33 0.52 10.89 13.37
CA GLY A 33 1.32 10.08 12.45
C GLY A 33 0.53 9.30 11.41
N ARG A 34 1.24 8.50 10.63
CA ARG A 34 0.71 7.71 9.51
C ARG A 34 0.52 6.24 9.86
N ILE A 35 1.43 5.70 10.69
CA ILE A 35 1.53 4.27 10.96
C ILE A 35 1.55 4.05 12.46
N TYR A 36 0.76 3.11 12.94
CA TYR A 36 0.85 2.57 14.30
C TYR A 36 1.60 1.24 14.28
N SER A 37 2.59 1.12 15.18
CA SER A 37 3.29 -0.12 15.47
C SER A 37 2.86 -0.66 16.82
N PHE A 38 2.42 -1.91 16.85
CA PHE A 38 2.09 -2.65 18.07
C PHE A 38 3.11 -3.74 18.30
N ASP A 39 3.84 -3.69 19.42
CA ASP A 39 4.73 -4.76 19.85
C ASP A 39 3.94 -5.84 20.62
N LYS A 40 3.86 -7.03 20.05
CA LYS A 40 3.12 -8.19 20.62
C LYS A 40 3.70 -8.70 21.94
N ARG A 41 4.98 -8.47 22.20
CA ARG A 41 5.65 -8.93 23.44
C ARG A 41 5.37 -8.01 24.61
N THR A 42 5.42 -6.70 24.35
CA THR A 42 5.27 -5.67 25.41
C THR A 42 3.87 -5.11 25.50
N ASN A 43 3.00 -5.39 24.50
CA ASN A 43 1.68 -4.79 24.33
C ASN A 43 1.71 -3.25 24.25
N LYS A 44 2.82 -2.69 23.74
CA LYS A 44 2.95 -1.24 23.53
C LYS A 44 2.55 -0.86 22.12
N VAL A 45 1.91 0.30 22.01
CA VAL A 45 1.62 0.96 20.74
C VAL A 45 2.50 2.19 20.66
N MET A 46 3.09 2.41 19.50
CA MET A 46 3.81 3.64 19.15
C MET A 46 3.32 4.17 17.80
N THR A 47 3.39 5.48 17.64
CA THR A 47 3.15 6.14 16.38
C THR A 47 4.47 6.22 15.63
N CYS A 48 4.45 5.83 14.37
CA CYS A 48 5.61 5.87 13.50
C CYS A 48 5.29 6.71 12.26
N MET A 49 6.29 7.43 11.77
CA MET A 49 6.31 8.12 10.50
C MET A 49 5.20 9.16 10.30
N ASP A 50 5.55 10.20 9.60
CA ASP A 50 4.63 11.18 9.06
C ASP A 50 4.21 10.82 7.62
N TYR A 51 3.21 11.54 7.11
CA TYR A 51 2.81 11.44 5.72
C TYR A 51 3.89 12.03 4.80
N PRO A 52 4.02 11.55 3.54
CA PRO A 52 4.95 12.11 2.57
C PRO A 52 4.79 13.62 2.44
N ALA A 53 5.92 14.33 2.43
CA ALA A 53 5.90 15.79 2.27
C ALA A 53 5.49 16.17 0.85
N HIS A 54 4.50 17.04 0.73
CA HIS A 54 4.07 17.64 -0.54
C HIS A 54 3.34 18.95 -0.27
N GLU A 55 3.52 19.96 -1.12
CA GLU A 55 2.93 21.29 -0.94
C GLU A 55 1.41 21.27 -0.77
N SER A 56 0.70 20.39 -1.51
CA SER A 56 -0.74 20.23 -1.38
C SER A 56 -1.21 19.64 -0.04
N MET A 57 -0.28 19.09 0.74
CA MET A 57 -0.56 18.49 2.05
C MET A 57 -0.44 19.48 3.21
N GLU A 58 0.22 20.62 3.00
CA GLU A 58 0.46 21.60 4.08
C GLU A 58 -0.80 22.11 4.76
N PRO A 59 -1.90 22.41 4.03
CA PRO A 59 -3.13 22.90 4.65
C PRO A 59 -3.96 21.81 5.34
N LEU A 60 -3.57 20.52 5.22
CA LEU A 60 -4.35 19.40 5.73
C LEU A 60 -4.02 19.07 7.19
N ASP A 61 -5.06 18.86 8.00
CA ASP A 61 -4.90 18.23 9.30
C ASP A 61 -4.62 16.72 9.18
N GLN A 62 -4.27 16.06 10.28
CA GLN A 62 -3.92 14.64 10.30
C GLN A 62 -5.05 13.72 9.82
N ARG A 63 -6.32 14.10 10.04
CA ARG A 63 -7.45 13.30 9.59
C ARG A 63 -7.65 13.35 8.09
N HIS A 64 -7.50 14.53 7.49
CA HIS A 64 -7.53 14.68 6.04
C HIS A 64 -6.39 13.89 5.38
N LYS A 65 -5.19 13.98 5.97
CA LYS A 65 -4.03 13.16 5.53
C LYS A 65 -4.35 11.67 5.64
N GLY A 66 -4.92 11.22 6.76
CA GLY A 66 -5.37 9.83 6.93
C GLY A 66 -6.42 9.41 5.90
N ALA A 67 -7.42 10.26 5.63
CA ALA A 67 -8.45 9.99 4.64
C ALA A 67 -7.85 9.90 3.21
N LEU A 68 -6.94 10.81 2.86
CA LEU A 68 -6.22 10.78 1.59
C LEU A 68 -5.47 9.46 1.41
N PHE A 69 -4.73 9.02 2.43
CA PHE A 69 -3.94 7.80 2.39
C PHE A 69 -4.67 6.53 2.84
N SER A 70 -6.00 6.57 2.99
CA SER A 70 -6.80 5.41 3.43
C SER A 70 -6.73 4.20 2.50
N GLY A 71 -6.39 4.43 1.24
CA GLY A 71 -6.16 3.39 0.23
C GLY A 71 -4.78 2.71 0.29
N THR A 72 -3.90 3.10 1.21
CA THR A 72 -2.56 2.49 1.34
C THR A 72 -2.65 0.98 1.51
N ILE A 73 -1.82 0.27 0.77
CA ILE A 73 -1.63 -1.18 0.85
C ILE A 73 -0.22 -1.48 1.37
N MET A 74 -0.03 -2.65 1.96
CA MET A 74 1.21 -3.01 2.64
C MET A 74 1.67 -4.41 2.28
N ALA A 75 2.99 -4.56 2.15
CA ALA A 75 3.69 -5.85 2.18
C ALA A 75 4.96 -5.72 3.02
N GLY A 76 5.54 -6.82 3.43
CA GLY A 76 6.77 -6.75 4.21
C GLY A 76 7.41 -8.11 4.46
N ASN A 77 8.53 -8.07 5.15
CA ASN A 77 9.19 -9.23 5.73
C ASN A 77 9.62 -8.91 7.17
N GLN A 78 10.52 -9.68 7.75
CA GLN A 78 10.96 -9.46 9.13
C GLN A 78 11.69 -8.12 9.34
N ASN A 79 12.32 -7.57 8.29
CA ASN A 79 13.20 -6.42 8.37
C ASN A 79 12.69 -5.18 7.62
N THR A 80 11.75 -5.36 6.71
CA THR A 80 11.30 -4.29 5.81
C THR A 80 9.78 -4.28 5.73
N LEU A 81 9.19 -3.09 5.85
CA LEU A 81 7.78 -2.80 5.57
C LEU A 81 7.71 -1.92 4.33
N VAL A 82 6.83 -2.25 3.40
CA VAL A 82 6.59 -1.47 2.18
C VAL A 82 5.16 -0.98 2.18
N LEU A 83 4.99 0.32 1.96
CA LEU A 83 3.70 0.95 1.79
C LEU A 83 3.56 1.45 0.37
N ALA A 84 2.43 1.17 -0.25
CA ALA A 84 2.12 1.71 -1.56
C ALA A 84 0.74 2.38 -1.56
N CYS A 85 0.67 3.59 -2.14
CA CYS A 85 -0.56 4.34 -2.28
C CYS A 85 -0.45 5.31 -3.46
N PHE A 86 -1.40 5.30 -4.37
CA PHE A 86 -1.31 6.06 -5.62
C PHE A 86 -0.04 5.70 -6.40
N GLY A 87 0.78 6.68 -6.77
CA GLY A 87 2.09 6.49 -7.37
C GLY A 87 3.26 6.54 -6.38
N LEU A 88 3.00 6.38 -5.10
CA LEU A 88 4.00 6.46 -4.02
C LEU A 88 4.29 5.08 -3.47
N ILE A 89 5.56 4.72 -3.36
CA ILE A 89 6.03 3.48 -2.74
C ILE A 89 7.12 3.84 -1.75
N ASP A 90 6.89 3.54 -0.48
CA ASP A 90 7.82 3.84 0.62
C ASP A 90 8.35 2.53 1.22
N PHE A 91 9.66 2.39 1.29
CA PHE A 91 10.36 1.26 1.88
C PHE A 91 10.92 1.66 3.23
N TYR A 92 10.53 0.96 4.29
CA TYR A 92 10.96 1.22 5.65
C TYR A 92 11.73 0.03 6.21
N GLU A 93 12.83 0.29 6.89
CA GLU A 93 13.46 -0.67 7.78
C GLU A 93 12.66 -0.76 9.08
N ILE A 94 12.40 -1.97 9.54
CA ILE A 94 11.78 -2.25 10.83
C ILE A 94 12.88 -2.33 11.89
N LEU A 95 12.85 -1.43 12.84
CA LEU A 95 13.80 -1.37 13.95
C LEU A 95 13.44 -2.39 15.04
N SER A 96 14.40 -2.73 15.89
CA SER A 96 14.22 -3.74 16.95
C SER A 96 13.17 -3.38 17.99
N ASP A 97 12.87 -2.09 18.16
CA ASP A 97 11.84 -1.56 19.04
C ASP A 97 10.46 -1.43 18.37
N GLY A 98 10.37 -1.79 17.07
CA GLY A 98 9.17 -1.64 16.25
C GLY A 98 9.01 -0.28 15.62
N GLY A 99 9.98 0.62 15.80
CA GLY A 99 10.07 1.86 15.04
C GLY A 99 10.35 1.59 13.55
N LEU A 100 10.15 2.60 12.72
CA LEU A 100 10.41 2.54 11.30
C LEU A 100 11.44 3.59 10.90
N ARG A 101 12.35 3.23 10.00
CA ARG A 101 13.29 4.14 9.36
C ARG A 101 13.11 4.08 7.86
N LEU A 102 12.86 5.22 7.23
CA LEU A 102 12.76 5.31 5.78
C LEU A 102 14.08 4.88 5.13
N LYS A 103 14.03 3.88 4.25
CA LYS A 103 15.16 3.39 3.45
C LYS A 103 15.17 4.04 2.07
N GLN A 104 14.02 3.99 1.41
CA GLN A 104 13.87 4.40 0.02
C GLN A 104 12.46 4.91 -0.25
N GLU A 105 12.36 5.94 -1.07
CA GLU A 105 11.11 6.44 -1.64
C GLU A 105 11.13 6.27 -3.17
N ARG A 106 9.99 5.89 -3.73
CA ARG A 106 9.72 5.87 -5.16
C ARG A 106 8.41 6.59 -5.40
N HIS A 107 8.49 7.89 -5.62
CA HIS A 107 7.34 8.75 -5.83
C HIS A 107 7.23 9.13 -7.32
N TYR A 108 6.34 8.48 -8.03
CA TYR A 108 6.11 8.67 -9.47
C TYR A 108 5.06 9.74 -9.75
N SER A 109 4.04 9.81 -8.90
CA SER A 109 3.00 10.82 -8.99
C SER A 109 2.36 11.03 -7.61
N PHE A 110 1.96 12.25 -7.33
CA PHE A 110 1.17 12.60 -6.16
C PHE A 110 -0.28 12.82 -6.60
N PRO A 111 -1.29 12.32 -5.85
CA PRO A 111 -2.68 12.43 -6.26
C PRO A 111 -3.15 13.87 -6.27
N LYS A 112 -4.00 14.23 -7.25
CA LYS A 112 -4.75 15.47 -7.27
C LYS A 112 -6.05 15.28 -6.52
N PHE A 113 -6.30 16.11 -5.52
CA PHE A 113 -7.47 15.98 -4.67
C PHE A 113 -8.06 17.33 -4.29
N GLN A 114 -9.30 17.31 -3.82
CA GLN A 114 -10.00 18.44 -3.22
C GLN A 114 -10.57 17.99 -1.87
N THR A 115 -10.58 18.89 -0.92
CA THR A 115 -11.21 18.68 0.39
C THR A 115 -12.52 19.44 0.46
N ALA A 116 -13.57 18.82 1.00
CA ALA A 116 -14.81 19.53 1.27
C ALA A 116 -14.61 20.50 2.45
N GLU A 117 -15.30 21.66 2.44
CA GLU A 117 -15.26 22.65 3.52
C GLU A 117 -15.65 22.05 4.89
N THR A 118 -16.45 21.00 4.92
CA THR A 118 -16.85 20.28 6.14
C THR A 118 -15.75 19.40 6.73
N GLY A 119 -14.57 19.34 6.09
CA GLY A 119 -13.36 18.79 6.68
C GLY A 119 -13.28 17.28 6.84
N ARG A 120 -14.11 16.48 6.18
CA ARG A 120 -14.08 15.01 6.36
C ARG A 120 -14.02 14.19 5.07
N THR A 121 -14.14 14.83 3.93
CA THR A 121 -14.20 14.13 2.65
C THR A 121 -13.08 14.62 1.75
N VAL A 122 -12.29 13.68 1.23
CA VAL A 122 -11.32 13.90 0.16
C VAL A 122 -11.90 13.35 -1.13
N THR A 123 -11.92 14.17 -2.16
CA THR A 123 -12.38 13.76 -3.50
C THR A 123 -11.19 13.82 -4.46
N PHE A 124 -10.93 12.73 -5.15
CA PHE A 124 -9.85 12.64 -6.14
C PHE A 124 -10.30 13.15 -7.50
N ASP A 125 -9.37 13.75 -8.23
CA ASP A 125 -9.62 14.14 -9.61
C ASP A 125 -9.76 12.87 -10.48
N ARG A 126 -10.79 12.84 -11.31
CA ARG A 126 -11.03 11.70 -12.23
C ARG A 126 -10.02 11.62 -13.38
N ASP A 127 -9.28 12.72 -13.62
CA ASP A 127 -8.17 12.76 -14.58
C ASP A 127 -6.87 12.22 -13.99
N ASP A 128 -6.84 12.03 -12.67
CA ASP A 128 -5.67 11.47 -12.01
C ASP A 128 -5.46 10.01 -12.39
N ILE A 129 -4.19 9.62 -12.50
CA ILE A 129 -3.84 8.25 -12.88
C ILE A 129 -4.10 7.32 -11.69
N TYR A 130 -4.94 6.32 -11.90
CA TYR A 130 -5.04 5.20 -11.00
C TYR A 130 -3.74 4.38 -11.12
N ALA A 131 -2.94 4.43 -10.08
CA ALA A 131 -1.59 3.88 -10.15
C ALA A 131 -1.54 2.46 -9.56
N ILE A 132 -1.12 2.31 -8.31
CA ILE A 132 -0.93 1.00 -7.69
C ILE A 132 -2.24 0.55 -7.04
N SER A 133 -2.68 -0.67 -7.39
CA SER A 133 -3.94 -1.25 -6.91
C SER A 133 -3.76 -2.37 -5.90
N ASP A 134 -2.68 -3.12 -6.00
CA ASP A 134 -2.43 -4.29 -5.16
C ASP A 134 -0.94 -4.54 -5.00
N ILE A 135 -0.56 -5.20 -3.90
CA ILE A 135 0.82 -5.53 -3.53
C ILE A 135 0.88 -6.91 -2.89
N ASP A 136 1.86 -7.69 -3.27
CA ASP A 136 2.24 -8.93 -2.60
C ASP A 136 3.75 -9.14 -2.69
N SER A 137 4.29 -10.10 -1.98
CA SER A 137 5.74 -10.33 -1.92
C SER A 137 6.09 -11.80 -1.71
N ASP A 138 7.30 -12.15 -2.09
CA ASP A 138 7.95 -13.39 -1.71
C ASP A 138 9.26 -13.11 -0.95
N GLU A 139 10.08 -14.13 -0.73
CA GLU A 139 11.36 -13.99 -0.02
C GLU A 139 12.34 -13.03 -0.73
N ARG A 140 12.24 -12.88 -2.04
CA ARG A 140 13.18 -12.14 -2.87
C ARG A 140 12.69 -10.78 -3.32
N PHE A 141 11.39 -10.66 -3.63
CA PHE A 141 10.84 -9.52 -4.35
C PHE A 141 9.48 -9.05 -3.82
N ILE A 142 9.19 -7.81 -4.16
CA ILE A 142 7.91 -7.15 -3.96
C ILE A 142 7.28 -6.95 -5.33
N TYR A 143 6.01 -7.27 -5.45
CA TYR A 143 5.23 -7.21 -6.68
C TYR A 143 4.08 -6.23 -6.49
N LEU A 144 3.90 -5.34 -7.46
CA LEU A 144 2.85 -4.32 -7.43
C LEU A 144 2.08 -4.34 -8.74
N LEU A 145 0.76 -4.39 -8.67
CA LEU A 145 -0.09 -4.15 -9.82
C LEU A 145 -0.24 -2.65 -10.05
N TYR A 146 0.02 -2.23 -11.29
CA TYR A 146 -0.08 -0.85 -11.72
C TYR A 146 -1.03 -0.71 -12.92
N SER A 147 -1.93 0.27 -12.87
CA SER A 147 -2.90 0.51 -13.93
C SER A 147 -2.38 1.49 -14.99
N GLY A 148 -1.96 2.68 -14.59
CA GLY A 148 -1.56 3.76 -15.48
C GLY A 148 -2.73 4.43 -16.24
N LYS A 149 -3.98 4.16 -15.86
CA LYS A 149 -5.20 4.67 -16.52
C LYS A 149 -5.90 5.67 -15.61
N ASN A 150 -6.67 6.58 -16.18
CA ASN A 150 -7.54 7.48 -15.42
C ASN A 150 -9.02 7.09 -15.54
N VAL A 151 -9.81 7.47 -14.53
CA VAL A 151 -11.24 7.11 -14.44
C VAL A 151 -12.09 7.91 -15.43
N ARG A 152 -11.69 9.12 -15.82
CA ARG A 152 -12.44 9.94 -16.77
C ARG A 152 -12.49 9.28 -18.14
N GLU A 153 -11.37 8.75 -18.63
CA GLU A 153 -11.27 8.13 -19.95
C GLU A 153 -11.72 6.66 -19.98
N LYS A 154 -11.41 5.92 -18.91
CA LYS A 154 -11.56 4.47 -18.87
C LYS A 154 -12.71 3.98 -17.99
N GLY A 155 -13.35 4.88 -17.22
CA GLY A 155 -14.40 4.46 -16.30
C GLY A 155 -13.90 3.40 -15.32
N ASN A 156 -14.68 2.34 -15.15
CA ASN A 156 -14.32 1.23 -14.25
C ASN A 156 -13.12 0.40 -14.75
N ASP A 157 -12.75 0.47 -16.04
CA ASP A 157 -11.56 -0.22 -16.54
C ASP A 157 -10.24 0.39 -16.04
N ALA A 158 -10.30 1.61 -15.49
CA ALA A 158 -9.15 2.22 -14.83
C ALA A 158 -8.63 1.38 -13.65
N TYR A 159 -9.46 0.55 -13.04
CA TYR A 159 -9.09 -0.31 -11.92
C TYR A 159 -8.50 -1.68 -12.35
N ASN A 160 -8.50 -1.98 -13.65
CA ASN A 160 -7.94 -3.21 -14.19
C ASN A 160 -6.50 -2.97 -14.60
N CYS A 161 -5.56 -3.62 -13.94
CA CYS A 161 -4.13 -3.42 -14.08
C CYS A 161 -3.52 -4.44 -15.04
N SER A 162 -2.72 -3.98 -15.99
CA SER A 162 -1.97 -4.84 -16.91
C SER A 162 -0.44 -4.76 -16.72
N HIS A 163 0.03 -3.92 -15.81
CA HIS A 163 1.43 -3.78 -15.52
C HIS A 163 1.77 -4.41 -14.16
N LEU A 164 2.84 -5.20 -14.12
CA LEU A 164 3.45 -5.71 -12.91
C LEU A 164 4.80 -5.03 -12.71
N LEU A 165 4.96 -4.31 -11.62
CA LEU A 165 6.22 -3.71 -11.20
C LEU A 165 6.85 -4.61 -10.14
N VAL A 166 8.13 -4.93 -10.29
CA VAL A 166 8.86 -5.79 -9.35
C VAL A 166 10.05 -5.03 -8.80
N TYR A 167 10.20 -5.05 -7.49
CA TYR A 167 11.30 -4.44 -6.75
C TYR A 167 11.98 -5.46 -5.85
N ASP A 168 13.26 -5.25 -5.55
CA ASP A 168 13.90 -5.93 -4.45
C ASP A 168 13.53 -5.29 -3.09
N TRP A 169 13.95 -5.91 -1.99
CA TRP A 169 13.70 -5.41 -0.63
C TRP A 169 14.52 -4.14 -0.29
N GLU A 170 15.45 -3.74 -1.14
CA GLU A 170 16.18 -2.47 -1.04
C GLU A 170 15.48 -1.33 -1.79
N GLY A 171 14.39 -1.63 -2.52
CA GLY A 171 13.62 -0.67 -3.31
C GLY A 171 14.20 -0.41 -4.70
N ASN A 172 15.10 -1.27 -5.19
CA ASN A 172 15.57 -1.17 -6.57
C ASN A 172 14.57 -1.80 -7.53
N PRO A 173 14.24 -1.16 -8.66
CA PRO A 173 13.38 -1.74 -9.67
C PRO A 173 14.11 -2.90 -10.38
N ILE A 174 13.46 -4.05 -10.47
CA ILE A 174 13.99 -5.26 -11.09
C ILE A 174 13.37 -5.48 -12.46
N VAL A 175 12.03 -5.49 -12.53
CA VAL A 175 11.28 -5.77 -13.76
C VAL A 175 10.04 -4.89 -13.82
N HIS A 176 9.71 -4.43 -15.02
CA HIS A 176 8.40 -3.93 -15.38
C HIS A 176 7.84 -4.84 -16.48
N CYS A 177 6.85 -5.64 -16.15
CA CYS A 177 6.25 -6.61 -17.05
C CYS A 177 4.85 -6.17 -17.48
N LEU A 178 4.53 -6.34 -18.77
CA LEU A 178 3.18 -6.21 -19.28
C LEU A 178 2.51 -7.58 -19.25
N LEU A 179 1.48 -7.73 -18.43
CA LEU A 179 0.70 -8.96 -18.33
C LEU A 179 -0.21 -9.13 -19.55
N SER A 180 -0.37 -10.35 -20.03
CA SER A 180 -1.23 -10.67 -21.17
C SER A 180 -2.73 -10.46 -20.86
N LYS A 181 -3.09 -10.36 -19.61
CA LYS A 181 -4.46 -10.10 -19.12
C LYS A 181 -4.46 -9.02 -18.05
N SER A 182 -5.50 -8.21 -18.03
CA SER A 182 -5.71 -7.23 -16.98
C SER A 182 -6.24 -7.90 -15.72
N LEU A 183 -5.64 -7.55 -14.58
CA LEU A 183 -5.97 -8.09 -13.27
C LEU A 183 -6.57 -7.01 -12.38
N TYR A 184 -7.45 -7.40 -11.48
CA TYR A 184 -8.00 -6.56 -10.42
C TYR A 184 -7.24 -6.71 -9.10
N GLY A 185 -6.69 -7.88 -8.86
CA GLY A 185 -5.88 -8.23 -7.70
C GLY A 185 -5.08 -9.48 -7.97
N PHE A 186 -4.14 -9.81 -7.11
CA PHE A 186 -3.30 -10.99 -7.26
C PHE A 186 -2.76 -11.51 -5.92
N GLY A 187 -2.16 -12.68 -5.96
CA GLY A 187 -1.39 -13.25 -4.86
C GLY A 187 -0.21 -14.03 -5.39
N ILE A 188 0.87 -14.08 -4.61
CA ILE A 188 2.10 -14.81 -4.93
C ILE A 188 2.20 -16.05 -4.06
N GLY A 189 2.56 -17.17 -4.67
CA GLY A 189 2.83 -18.40 -3.92
C GLY A 189 3.57 -19.44 -4.75
N ARG A 190 4.59 -20.05 -4.16
CA ARG A 190 5.36 -21.15 -4.77
C ARG A 190 5.89 -20.85 -6.18
N GLY A 191 6.38 -19.64 -6.39
CA GLY A 191 6.92 -19.22 -7.70
C GLY A 191 5.84 -18.92 -8.76
N ILE A 192 4.60 -18.74 -8.35
CA ILE A 192 3.44 -18.50 -9.22
C ILE A 192 2.73 -17.24 -8.78
N LEU A 193 2.31 -16.42 -9.76
CA LEU A 193 1.36 -15.33 -9.58
C LEU A 193 -0.04 -15.83 -9.97
N TYR A 194 -0.98 -15.71 -9.04
CA TYR A 194 -2.40 -15.99 -9.24
C TYR A 194 -3.14 -14.67 -9.37
N GLY A 195 -3.55 -14.32 -10.58
CA GLY A 195 -4.20 -13.05 -10.87
C GLY A 195 -5.71 -13.19 -11.03
N LEU A 196 -6.47 -12.33 -10.38
CA LEU A 196 -7.94 -12.31 -10.45
C LEU A 196 -8.40 -11.28 -11.47
N SER A 197 -9.23 -11.69 -12.44
CA SER A 197 -9.91 -10.76 -13.34
C SER A 197 -11.22 -10.22 -12.72
N ARG A 198 -11.65 -9.06 -13.21
CA ARG A 198 -12.93 -8.43 -12.84
C ARG A 198 -13.99 -8.64 -13.92
N GLU A 199 -14.00 -9.80 -14.55
CA GLU A 199 -15.02 -10.16 -15.54
C GLU A 199 -16.33 -10.59 -14.85
N VAL A 200 -17.42 -10.64 -15.62
CA VAL A 200 -18.74 -11.10 -15.11
C VAL A 200 -18.64 -12.46 -14.45
N ASN A 201 -17.82 -13.36 -15.03
CA ASN A 201 -17.41 -14.61 -14.41
C ASN A 201 -15.93 -14.45 -14.03
N PRO A 202 -15.59 -14.30 -12.73
CA PRO A 202 -14.21 -14.13 -12.29
C PRO A 202 -13.34 -15.30 -12.75
N ILE A 203 -12.21 -14.98 -13.37
CA ILE A 203 -11.22 -15.95 -13.85
C ILE A 203 -9.94 -15.73 -13.07
N VAL A 204 -9.31 -16.82 -12.64
CA VAL A 204 -7.97 -16.82 -12.09
C VAL A 204 -6.97 -17.13 -13.20
N TYR A 205 -6.11 -16.18 -13.51
CA TYR A 205 -4.98 -16.37 -14.42
C TYR A 205 -3.76 -16.79 -13.62
N VAL A 206 -2.94 -17.64 -14.21
CA VAL A 206 -1.75 -18.20 -13.58
C VAL A 206 -0.52 -17.84 -14.42
N TYR A 207 0.47 -17.21 -13.79
CA TYR A 207 1.72 -16.82 -14.43
C TYR A 207 2.90 -17.42 -13.65
N SER A 208 3.88 -17.97 -14.35
CA SER A 208 5.17 -18.37 -13.76
C SER A 208 5.98 -17.12 -13.42
N LEU A 209 6.44 -16.99 -12.18
CA LEU A 209 7.33 -15.89 -11.80
C LEU A 209 8.70 -16.03 -12.47
N LYS A 210 9.15 -17.25 -12.76
CA LYS A 210 10.37 -17.52 -13.51
C LYS A 210 10.30 -16.85 -14.90
N ASP A 211 9.17 -16.99 -15.59
CA ASP A 211 8.98 -16.41 -16.93
C ASP A 211 8.87 -14.88 -16.87
N ILE A 212 8.18 -14.35 -15.85
CA ILE A 212 8.06 -12.90 -15.64
C ILE A 212 9.43 -12.26 -15.36
N LEU A 213 10.21 -12.89 -14.49
CA LEU A 213 11.51 -12.36 -14.05
C LEU A 213 12.64 -12.66 -15.02
N GLN A 214 12.41 -13.52 -16.01
CA GLN A 214 13.43 -14.00 -16.99
C GLN A 214 14.69 -14.58 -16.31
N ILE A 215 14.47 -15.26 -15.16
CA ILE A 215 15.55 -15.95 -14.43
C ILE A 215 15.54 -17.45 -14.77
N GLU A 216 16.74 -18.02 -14.93
CA GLU A 216 16.93 -19.46 -15.18
C GLU A 216 16.68 -20.34 -13.95
#